data_b78811fecceeda327c09b14a5a820a7a
#
_entry.id   b78811fecceeda327c09b14a5a820a7a
#
_cell.length_a   1.000
_cell.length_b   1.000
_cell.length_c   1.000
_cell.angle_alpha   90.00
_cell.angle_beta   90.00
_cell.angle_gamma   90.00
#
_symmetry.space_group_name_H-M   'P 1'
#
loop_
_entity.id
_entity.type
_entity.pdbx_description
1 polymer ?
#
loop_
_entity_poly.entity_id
_entity_poly.type
_entity_poly.pdbx_seq_one_letter_code
_entity_poly.pdbx_strand_id
1 'polypeptide(L)'
;MAAACVLLLLTACTPAEPGSRATGAASTTSQAAPTTAAGTAGGPQEPSAPATTGTPPAAEPAPGPATEQASAHDDPARIDVVVNKTRPLKPLDYAPSDLRLPNVPLGPGGDAAQVRESVAGAVEQLFAAAAADGVQLTLLSGFRSYQTQVSTYQYWVEVNGRAGADRVSARPGYSEHQTGLAVDIGDPSGACNLSACFADTAAGRWAAENAHRFGFIVRYQPGQEEVTGYAPEAWHLRYVGRKVAADMAGRDIRALETYFGLPEAPDYR
;
A
#
# COMPACT_ATOMS: atom_id res chain seq x y z
N MET A 1 36.75 11.59 46.53
CA MET A 1 37.92 11.42 45.65
C MET A 1 38.13 9.95 45.39
N ALA A 2 37.78 9.46 44.26
CA ALA A 2 38.29 8.24 43.59
C ALA A 2 37.60 8.15 42.24
N ALA A 3 38.34 8.51 41.17
CA ALA A 3 37.91 8.36 39.79
C ALA A 3 38.16 6.91 39.37
N ALA A 4 37.15 6.26 38.83
CA ALA A 4 37.28 4.97 38.16
C ALA A 4 37.16 5.15 36.66
N CYS A 5 38.29 5.01 35.94
CA CYS A 5 38.36 4.88 34.50
C CYS A 5 37.80 3.51 34.10
N VAL A 6 36.77 3.51 33.25
CA VAL A 6 36.34 2.30 32.54
C VAL A 6 36.91 2.35 31.12
N LEU A 7 37.75 1.37 30.83
CA LEU A 7 38.42 1.13 29.56
C LEU A 7 37.43 0.41 28.62
N LEU A 8 37.02 1.05 27.50
CA LEU A 8 36.29 0.38 26.43
C LEU A 8 37.27 -0.38 25.53
N LEU A 9 37.11 -1.69 25.50
CA LEU A 9 37.77 -2.58 24.52
C LEU A 9 36.92 -2.62 23.23
N LEU A 10 37.45 -2.04 22.18
CA LEU A 10 36.95 -2.18 20.80
C LEU A 10 37.48 -3.49 20.22
N THR A 11 36.60 -4.44 19.99
CA THR A 11 36.88 -5.63 19.15
C THR A 11 36.43 -5.36 17.73
N ALA A 12 37.38 -5.24 16.82
CA ALA A 12 37.16 -5.17 15.39
C ALA A 12 36.86 -6.58 14.84
N CYS A 13 35.72 -6.75 14.17
CA CYS A 13 35.44 -7.90 13.31
C CYS A 13 35.69 -7.54 11.86
N THR A 14 36.61 -8.23 11.22
CA THR A 14 36.95 -8.21 9.79
C THR A 14 35.87 -8.95 8.98
N PRO A 15 35.51 -8.47 7.75
CA PRO A 15 34.63 -9.19 6.86
C PRO A 15 35.37 -10.27 6.07
N ALA A 16 34.74 -11.43 5.89
CA ALA A 16 35.18 -12.53 5.04
C ALA A 16 34.73 -12.30 3.59
N GLU A 17 35.65 -12.47 2.64
CA GLU A 17 35.38 -12.43 1.20
C GLU A 17 34.67 -13.69 0.69
N PRO A 18 33.91 -13.60 -0.43
CA PRO A 18 33.25 -14.76 -1.04
C PRO A 18 34.17 -15.43 -2.07
N GLY A 19 34.40 -16.71 -1.90
CA GLY A 19 35.06 -17.61 -2.83
C GLY A 19 34.27 -17.87 -4.08
N SER A 20 34.92 -17.75 -5.20
CA SER A 20 34.50 -18.00 -6.58
C SER A 20 34.57 -19.48 -6.97
N ARG A 21 33.82 -19.84 -8.04
CA ARG A 21 33.89 -21.00 -8.98
C ARG A 21 32.83 -22.10 -8.77
N ALA A 22 32.32 -22.73 -9.83
CA ALA A 22 32.57 -22.72 -11.27
C ALA A 22 31.45 -23.47 -12.01
N THR A 23 31.16 -23.06 -13.21
CA THR A 23 31.04 -23.77 -14.50
C THR A 23 30.26 -25.11 -14.64
N GLY A 24 29.45 -25.13 -15.70
CA GLY A 24 28.92 -26.30 -16.42
C GLY A 24 27.65 -25.94 -17.16
N ALA A 25 27.66 -25.56 -18.34
CA ALA A 25 27.63 -25.94 -19.72
C ALA A 25 26.72 -27.14 -20.01
N ALA A 26 25.78 -26.96 -20.88
CA ALA A 26 25.55 -27.38 -22.27
C ALA A 26 24.08 -27.72 -22.51
N SER A 27 23.43 -27.02 -23.43
CA SER A 27 23.04 -27.42 -24.81
C SER A 27 22.09 -28.61 -24.93
N THR A 28 20.95 -28.40 -25.56
CA THR A 28 20.64 -28.86 -26.93
C THR A 28 19.19 -28.50 -27.29
N THR A 29 19.05 -27.68 -28.30
CA THR A 29 18.33 -27.78 -29.57
C THR A 29 17.31 -28.91 -29.71
N SER A 30 16.08 -28.56 -30.13
CA SER A 30 15.50 -29.12 -31.36
C SER A 30 14.30 -28.32 -31.86
N GLN A 31 14.40 -27.96 -33.13
CA GLN A 31 13.44 -27.40 -34.06
C GLN A 31 12.40 -28.46 -34.48
N ALA A 32 11.20 -28.01 -34.82
CA ALA A 32 10.53 -28.31 -36.08
C ALA A 32 9.15 -27.64 -36.18
N ALA A 33 8.98 -26.76 -37.15
CA ALA A 33 7.77 -26.56 -37.94
C ALA A 33 8.00 -27.29 -39.28
N PRO A 34 7.14 -27.30 -40.27
CA PRO A 34 5.77 -26.80 -40.45
C PRO A 34 4.83 -27.82 -41.11
N THR A 35 3.56 -27.56 -41.40
CA THR A 35 2.98 -27.78 -42.74
C THR A 35 1.57 -27.22 -42.89
N THR A 36 1.42 -26.46 -43.92
CA THR A 36 0.32 -25.99 -44.73
C THR A 36 -0.72 -27.02 -45.13
N ALA A 37 -2.00 -26.62 -45.29
CA ALA A 37 -2.80 -26.93 -46.51
C ALA A 37 -4.02 -26.00 -46.61
N ALA A 38 -4.21 -25.54 -47.81
CA ALA A 38 -5.26 -24.69 -48.36
C ALA A 38 -6.47 -25.54 -48.86
N GLY A 39 -7.58 -24.82 -49.11
CA GLY A 39 -8.74 -25.36 -49.86
C GLY A 39 -9.96 -24.51 -49.67
N THR A 40 -10.17 -23.56 -50.48
CA THR A 40 -11.03 -23.25 -51.66
C THR A 40 -12.54 -23.25 -51.44
N ALA A 41 -13.11 -22.07 -51.60
CA ALA A 41 -14.17 -21.58 -52.49
C ALA A 41 -15.60 -22.17 -52.43
N GLY A 42 -16.58 -21.26 -52.43
CA GLY A 42 -17.94 -21.46 -52.85
C GLY A 42 -18.94 -20.49 -52.27
N GLY A 43 -19.21 -19.33 -52.92
CA GLY A 43 -20.49 -18.67 -52.82
C GLY A 43 -21.44 -19.30 -53.88
N PRO A 44 -22.68 -18.91 -54.06
CA PRO A 44 -23.26 -17.60 -53.96
C PRO A 44 -24.73 -17.51 -53.42
N GLN A 45 -25.22 -16.25 -53.32
CA GLN A 45 -26.57 -15.74 -53.61
C GLN A 45 -27.60 -15.65 -52.48
N GLU A 46 -27.96 -14.40 -52.30
CA GLU A 46 -29.14 -13.78 -51.67
C GLU A 46 -30.49 -14.30 -52.23
N PRO A 47 -31.59 -14.12 -51.49
CA PRO A 47 -32.53 -13.10 -51.86
C PRO A 47 -33.09 -12.23 -50.73
N SER A 48 -33.49 -11.02 -51.14
CA SER A 48 -34.00 -9.86 -50.46
C SER A 48 -35.30 -10.02 -49.67
N ALA A 49 -35.36 -9.33 -48.53
CA ALA A 49 -36.40 -8.49 -47.91
C ALA A 49 -37.75 -9.07 -47.44
N PRO A 50 -38.38 -8.54 -46.36
CA PRO A 50 -38.86 -7.17 -46.31
C PRO A 50 -38.54 -6.42 -44.99
N ALA A 51 -38.57 -5.10 -45.11
CA ALA A 51 -38.37 -4.13 -44.03
C ALA A 51 -39.52 -4.19 -42.99
N THR A 52 -39.14 -4.33 -41.72
CA THR A 52 -40.01 -3.98 -40.61
C THR A 52 -39.43 -2.75 -39.93
N THR A 53 -40.22 -1.70 -39.94
CA THR A 53 -39.99 -0.45 -39.20
C THR A 53 -40.04 -0.77 -37.69
N GLY A 54 -38.86 -0.99 -37.10
CA GLY A 54 -38.68 -1.06 -35.66
C GLY A 54 -38.23 0.29 -35.14
N THR A 55 -39.00 0.87 -34.24
CA THR A 55 -38.64 2.02 -33.41
C THR A 55 -37.24 1.80 -32.79
N PRO A 56 -36.33 2.80 -32.85
CA PRO A 56 -35.01 2.66 -32.22
C PRO A 56 -35.18 2.44 -30.71
N PRO A 57 -34.45 1.53 -30.10
CA PRO A 57 -34.41 1.45 -28.61
C PRO A 57 -33.86 2.77 -28.08
N ALA A 58 -34.49 3.25 -26.99
CA ALA A 58 -34.03 4.40 -26.25
C ALA A 58 -32.56 4.23 -25.92
N ALA A 59 -31.75 5.25 -26.28
CA ALA A 59 -30.34 5.29 -25.92
C ALA A 59 -30.20 5.14 -24.40
N GLU A 60 -29.42 4.18 -23.96
CA GLU A 60 -28.94 4.13 -22.57
C GLU A 60 -28.29 5.47 -22.23
N PRO A 61 -28.54 6.02 -21.03
CA PRO A 61 -27.89 7.25 -20.61
C PRO A 61 -26.37 7.04 -20.66
N ALA A 62 -25.67 7.92 -21.38
CA ALA A 62 -24.22 7.94 -21.42
C ALA A 62 -23.66 7.95 -19.99
N PRO A 63 -22.58 7.21 -19.71
CA PRO A 63 -21.94 7.26 -18.40
C PRO A 63 -21.59 8.72 -18.09
N GLY A 64 -21.99 9.18 -16.91
CA GLY A 64 -21.70 10.51 -16.43
C GLY A 64 -20.19 10.80 -16.48
N PRO A 65 -19.79 12.07 -16.60
CA PRO A 65 -18.41 12.45 -16.90
C PRO A 65 -17.45 11.86 -15.84
N ALA A 66 -16.36 11.29 -16.29
CA ALA A 66 -15.27 10.71 -15.47
C ALA A 66 -14.73 11.69 -14.39
N THR A 67 -15.05 12.98 -14.51
CA THR A 67 -14.73 14.04 -13.55
C THR A 67 -15.50 13.96 -12.22
N GLU A 68 -16.74 13.46 -12.19
CA GLU A 68 -17.51 13.34 -10.95
C GLU A 68 -17.02 12.17 -10.08
N GLN A 69 -16.64 11.06 -10.68
CA GLN A 69 -16.06 9.92 -9.98
C GLN A 69 -14.65 10.22 -9.44
N ALA A 70 -13.87 11.03 -10.15
CA ALA A 70 -12.52 11.42 -9.72
C ALA A 70 -12.50 12.30 -8.46
N SER A 71 -13.55 13.10 -8.20
CA SER A 71 -13.66 13.95 -7.02
C SER A 71 -14.30 13.26 -5.80
N ALA A 72 -14.92 12.10 -5.98
CA ALA A 72 -15.70 11.43 -4.94
C ALA A 72 -14.89 11.05 -3.70
N HIS A 73 -13.55 10.91 -3.82
CA HIS A 73 -12.64 10.49 -2.75
C HIS A 73 -11.54 11.53 -2.49
N ASP A 74 -11.81 12.83 -2.70
CA ASP A 74 -10.85 13.91 -2.52
C ASP A 74 -10.98 14.65 -1.18
N ASP A 75 -12.10 14.52 -0.48
CA ASP A 75 -12.32 15.20 0.81
C ASP A 75 -11.48 14.57 1.93
N PRO A 76 -10.47 15.29 2.46
CA PRO A 76 -9.55 14.75 3.46
C PRO A 76 -10.21 14.47 4.82
N ALA A 77 -11.40 15.01 5.07
CA ALA A 77 -12.16 14.77 6.28
C ALA A 77 -12.89 13.41 6.27
N ARG A 78 -13.05 12.80 5.09
CA ARG A 78 -13.76 11.53 4.93
C ARG A 78 -12.85 10.33 5.16
N ILE A 79 -13.43 9.21 5.62
CA ILE A 79 -12.71 7.94 5.81
C ILE A 79 -12.30 7.32 4.45
N ASP A 80 -13.10 7.53 3.42
CA ASP A 80 -12.90 7.00 2.08
C ASP A 80 -12.04 7.89 1.17
N VAL A 81 -11.36 8.92 1.73
CA VAL A 81 -10.39 9.72 0.98
C VAL A 81 -9.28 8.83 0.42
N VAL A 82 -8.91 9.04 -0.83
CA VAL A 82 -7.76 8.39 -1.45
C VAL A 82 -6.65 9.41 -1.68
N VAL A 83 -5.56 9.23 -0.95
CA VAL A 83 -4.34 10.04 -1.07
C VAL A 83 -3.26 9.18 -1.71
N ASN A 84 -2.70 9.64 -2.81
CA ASN A 84 -1.63 8.95 -3.54
C ASN A 84 -0.82 9.94 -4.38
N LYS A 85 0.11 9.46 -5.21
CA LYS A 85 1.02 10.32 -6.00
C LYS A 85 0.33 11.25 -7.00
N THR A 86 -0.92 10.99 -7.38
CA THR A 86 -1.69 11.84 -8.29
C THR A 86 -2.83 12.59 -7.61
N ARG A 87 -3.09 12.28 -6.32
CA ARG A 87 -4.19 12.81 -5.51
C ARG A 87 -3.67 13.39 -4.20
N PRO A 88 -3.15 14.63 -4.21
CA PRO A 88 -2.72 15.31 -2.99
C PRO A 88 -3.90 15.68 -2.10
N LEU A 89 -3.61 15.86 -0.83
CA LEU A 89 -4.55 16.49 0.10
C LEU A 89 -4.86 17.93 -0.32
N LYS A 90 -6.08 18.36 -0.05
CA LYS A 90 -6.56 19.73 -0.32
C LYS A 90 -7.27 20.26 0.92
N PRO A 91 -6.67 21.25 1.63
CA PRO A 91 -5.36 21.87 1.37
C PRO A 91 -4.18 20.91 1.58
N LEU A 92 -3.01 21.20 0.98
CA LEU A 92 -1.81 20.36 1.09
C LEU A 92 -1.35 20.13 2.54
N ASP A 93 -1.55 21.11 3.39
CA ASP A 93 -1.18 21.10 4.82
C ASP A 93 -2.34 20.67 5.72
N TYR A 94 -3.35 19.99 5.16
CA TYR A 94 -4.48 19.47 5.92
C TYR A 94 -4.00 18.72 7.19
N ALA A 95 -4.70 18.96 8.29
CA ALA A 95 -4.55 18.23 9.54
C ALA A 95 -5.92 17.99 10.16
N PRO A 96 -6.25 16.76 10.57
CA PRO A 96 -7.49 16.51 11.30
C PRO A 96 -7.44 17.14 12.69
N SER A 97 -8.59 17.61 13.19
CA SER A 97 -8.71 18.25 14.50
C SER A 97 -9.03 17.28 15.63
N ASP A 98 -9.35 16.01 15.30
CA ASP A 98 -9.85 14.97 16.20
C ASP A 98 -8.80 13.89 16.49
N LEU A 99 -7.54 14.29 16.68
CA LEU A 99 -6.44 13.36 16.92
C LEU A 99 -6.36 12.93 18.39
N ARG A 100 -6.16 11.63 18.63
CA ARG A 100 -5.79 11.08 19.94
C ARG A 100 -4.82 9.90 19.81
N LEU A 101 -4.06 9.63 20.85
CA LEU A 101 -3.22 8.44 20.94
C LEU A 101 -4.09 7.23 21.34
N PRO A 102 -4.08 6.11 20.57
CA PRO A 102 -4.72 4.88 20.99
C PRO A 102 -4.08 4.27 22.23
N ASN A 103 -4.86 3.63 23.08
CA ASN A 103 -4.36 2.94 24.27
C ASN A 103 -3.88 1.53 23.93
N VAL A 104 -2.68 1.43 23.37
CA VAL A 104 -2.06 0.18 22.90
C VAL A 104 -0.56 0.15 23.23
N PRO A 105 0.11 -1.01 23.20
CA PRO A 105 1.57 -1.08 23.31
C PRO A 105 2.27 -0.24 22.25
N LEU A 106 3.19 0.62 22.68
CA LEU A 106 3.93 1.53 21.81
C LEU A 106 5.32 0.94 21.55
N GLY A 107 5.77 1.04 20.29
CA GLY A 107 7.15 0.83 19.90
C GLY A 107 7.90 2.15 19.76
N PRO A 108 9.14 2.15 19.26
CA PRO A 108 9.92 3.36 19.02
C PRO A 108 9.16 4.34 18.12
N GLY A 109 8.96 5.58 18.57
CA GLY A 109 8.19 6.62 17.86
C GLY A 109 6.68 6.59 18.10
N GLY A 110 6.16 5.55 18.72
CA GLY A 110 4.73 5.35 18.94
C GLY A 110 4.09 6.36 19.91
N ASP A 111 4.86 7.03 20.73
CA ASP A 111 4.41 8.09 21.65
C ASP A 111 3.79 9.31 20.91
N ALA A 112 4.15 9.51 19.65
CA ALA A 112 3.58 10.52 18.76
C ALA A 112 2.54 9.94 17.77
N ALA A 113 2.22 8.65 17.84
CA ALA A 113 1.38 7.94 16.88
C ALA A 113 -0.12 8.18 17.10
N GLN A 114 -0.54 9.45 17.12
CA GLN A 114 -1.95 9.82 17.18
C GLN A 114 -2.67 9.39 15.90
N VAL A 115 -3.95 9.09 16.02
CA VAL A 115 -4.87 8.84 14.90
C VAL A 115 -6.16 9.61 15.14
N ARG A 116 -7.02 9.69 14.12
CA ARG A 116 -8.34 10.26 14.30
C ARG A 116 -9.15 9.50 15.37
N GLU A 117 -9.99 10.20 16.10
CA GLU A 117 -10.84 9.62 17.14
C GLU A 117 -11.65 8.41 16.62
N SER A 118 -12.18 8.52 15.40
CA SER A 118 -12.94 7.44 14.75
C SER A 118 -12.11 6.19 14.43
N VAL A 119 -10.78 6.28 14.42
CA VAL A 119 -9.85 5.18 14.10
C VAL A 119 -9.28 4.55 15.37
N ALA A 120 -9.08 5.34 16.42
CA ALA A 120 -8.37 4.90 17.61
C ALA A 120 -8.98 3.65 18.27
N GLY A 121 -10.33 3.60 18.37
CA GLY A 121 -11.01 2.42 18.90
C GLY A 121 -10.83 1.17 18.00
N ALA A 122 -10.68 1.35 16.68
CA ALA A 122 -10.39 0.24 15.77
C ALA A 122 -8.96 -0.28 15.92
N VAL A 123 -7.98 0.61 16.16
CA VAL A 123 -6.59 0.24 16.50
C VAL A 123 -6.58 -0.56 17.80
N GLU A 124 -7.24 -0.08 18.84
CA GLU A 124 -7.32 -0.76 20.15
C GLU A 124 -7.92 -2.18 20.02
N GLN A 125 -8.98 -2.34 19.21
CA GLN A 125 -9.60 -3.65 18.95
C GLN A 125 -8.69 -4.57 18.13
N LEU A 126 -7.97 -4.05 17.13
CA LEU A 126 -7.00 -4.80 16.33
C LEU A 126 -5.91 -5.38 17.24
N PHE A 127 -5.31 -4.54 18.10
CA PHE A 127 -4.26 -4.95 19.03
C PHE A 127 -4.73 -5.95 20.07
N ALA A 128 -5.93 -5.75 20.62
CA ALA A 128 -6.52 -6.69 21.58
C ALA A 128 -6.78 -8.06 20.95
N ALA A 129 -7.24 -8.11 19.70
CA ALA A 129 -7.47 -9.35 18.98
C ALA A 129 -6.15 -10.08 18.66
N ALA A 130 -5.12 -9.36 18.21
CA ALA A 130 -3.80 -9.94 17.99
C ALA A 130 -3.24 -10.57 19.28
N ALA A 131 -3.32 -9.86 20.40
CA ALA A 131 -2.90 -10.34 21.71
C ALA A 131 -3.67 -11.59 22.13
N ALA A 132 -4.99 -11.65 21.88
CA ALA A 132 -5.82 -12.82 22.16
C ALA A 132 -5.41 -14.05 21.34
N ASP A 133 -4.92 -13.83 20.10
CA ASP A 133 -4.38 -14.86 19.23
C ASP A 133 -2.89 -15.16 19.51
N GLY A 134 -2.31 -14.60 20.59
CA GLY A 134 -0.92 -14.82 21.01
C GLY A 134 0.11 -14.02 20.21
N VAL A 135 -0.32 -13.05 19.39
CA VAL A 135 0.54 -12.19 18.59
C VAL A 135 0.64 -10.81 19.23
N GLN A 136 1.87 -10.37 19.52
CA GLN A 136 2.11 -9.05 20.10
C GLN A 136 2.39 -8.03 18.99
N LEU A 137 1.63 -6.93 19.01
CA LEU A 137 1.85 -5.78 18.12
C LEU A 137 2.37 -4.58 18.92
N THR A 138 3.13 -3.72 18.26
CA THR A 138 3.50 -2.39 18.76
C THR A 138 3.08 -1.33 17.75
N LEU A 139 2.62 -0.17 18.23
CA LEU A 139 2.32 0.98 17.39
C LEU A 139 3.58 1.82 17.21
N LEU A 140 3.98 2.06 15.97
CA LEU A 140 5.21 2.76 15.62
C LEU A 140 4.95 4.19 15.12
N SER A 141 3.89 4.39 14.32
CA SER A 141 3.58 5.66 13.68
C SER A 141 2.07 5.81 13.47
N GLY A 142 1.60 7.03 13.48
CA GLY A 142 0.21 7.41 13.20
C GLY A 142 0.18 8.68 12.36
N PHE A 143 -0.53 9.71 12.82
CA PHE A 143 -0.57 11.02 12.15
C PHE A 143 0.82 11.62 11.99
N ARG A 144 1.09 12.11 10.79
CA ARG A 144 2.31 12.83 10.46
C ARG A 144 1.94 14.13 9.76
N SER A 145 2.28 15.27 10.38
CA SER A 145 1.96 16.58 9.80
C SER A 145 2.68 16.84 8.48
N TYR A 146 2.15 17.76 7.68
CA TYR A 146 2.83 18.24 6.46
C TYR A 146 4.29 18.61 6.73
N GLN A 147 4.54 19.37 7.79
CA GLN A 147 5.90 19.82 8.12
C GLN A 147 6.82 18.66 8.52
N THR A 148 6.31 17.69 9.28
CA THR A 148 7.08 16.47 9.59
C THR A 148 7.36 15.66 8.33
N GLN A 149 6.37 15.57 7.41
CA GLN A 149 6.56 14.88 6.13
C GLN A 149 7.62 15.56 5.24
N VAL A 150 7.76 16.89 5.28
CA VAL A 150 8.86 17.60 4.60
C VAL A 150 10.20 17.06 5.07
N SER A 151 10.43 16.97 6.38
CA SER A 151 11.70 16.48 6.94
C SER A 151 11.90 14.99 6.66
N THR A 152 10.84 14.17 6.76
CA THR A 152 10.89 12.73 6.47
C THR A 152 11.25 12.47 5.01
N TYR A 153 10.59 13.16 4.08
CA TYR A 153 10.86 13.00 2.65
C TYR A 153 12.27 13.47 2.28
N GLN A 154 12.71 14.61 2.85
CA GLN A 154 14.06 15.14 2.64
C GLN A 154 15.13 14.12 3.09
N TYR A 155 14.96 13.50 4.26
CA TYR A 155 15.85 12.42 4.71
C TYR A 155 15.96 11.28 3.67
N TRP A 156 14.84 10.82 3.13
CA TRP A 156 14.85 9.76 2.13
C TRP A 156 15.48 10.19 0.79
N VAL A 157 15.34 11.47 0.41
CA VAL A 157 16.02 12.03 -0.75
C VAL A 157 17.54 12.02 -0.54
N GLU A 158 18.02 12.36 0.64
CA GLU A 158 19.45 12.34 0.97
C GLU A 158 20.02 10.91 0.95
N VAL A 159 19.26 9.93 1.44
CA VAL A 159 19.70 8.52 1.51
C VAL A 159 19.62 7.81 0.16
N ASN A 160 18.54 8.00 -0.59
CA ASN A 160 18.18 7.17 -1.76
C ASN A 160 18.15 7.95 -3.09
N GLY A 161 18.39 9.27 -3.07
CA GLY A 161 18.07 10.15 -4.19
C GLY A 161 16.54 10.29 -4.38
N ARG A 162 16.11 11.24 -5.22
CA ARG A 162 14.69 11.54 -5.41
C ARG A 162 13.89 10.32 -5.88
N ALA A 163 14.34 9.61 -6.90
CA ALA A 163 13.64 8.46 -7.44
C ALA A 163 13.51 7.31 -6.42
N GLY A 164 14.54 7.10 -5.59
CA GLY A 164 14.48 6.12 -4.49
C GLY A 164 13.55 6.56 -3.37
N ALA A 165 13.57 7.86 -3.00
CA ALA A 165 12.67 8.42 -2.01
C ALA A 165 11.20 8.28 -2.43
N ASP A 166 10.87 8.59 -3.69
CA ASP A 166 9.50 8.50 -4.22
C ASP A 166 8.92 7.07 -4.15
N ARG A 167 9.77 6.04 -4.04
CA ARG A 167 9.32 4.64 -3.90
C ARG A 167 9.00 4.22 -2.47
N VAL A 168 9.53 4.92 -1.47
CA VAL A 168 9.46 4.50 -0.05
C VAL A 168 8.91 5.59 0.86
N SER A 169 8.64 6.79 0.34
CA SER A 169 8.12 7.91 1.12
C SER A 169 7.29 8.83 0.25
N ALA A 170 6.14 9.23 0.75
CA ALA A 170 5.29 10.19 0.07
C ALA A 170 5.91 11.60 0.11
N ARG A 171 5.71 12.38 -0.97
CA ARG A 171 5.98 13.82 -0.93
C ARG A 171 5.03 14.50 0.06
N PRO A 172 5.41 15.67 0.65
CA PRO A 172 4.53 16.42 1.54
C PRO A 172 3.17 16.73 0.89
N GLY A 173 2.09 16.47 1.60
CA GLY A 173 0.72 16.61 1.08
C GLY A 173 0.18 15.39 0.33
N TYR A 174 1.00 14.33 0.16
CA TYR A 174 0.64 13.07 -0.54
C TYR A 174 0.71 11.84 0.37
N SER A 175 0.88 12.04 1.69
CA SER A 175 0.99 10.96 2.67
C SER A 175 -0.35 10.61 3.30
N GLU A 176 -0.71 9.34 3.34
CA GLU A 176 -1.90 8.86 4.08
C GLU A 176 -1.78 9.10 5.59
N HIS A 177 -0.58 9.13 6.17
CA HIS A 177 -0.36 9.49 7.57
C HIS A 177 -0.88 10.89 7.92
N GLN A 178 -0.88 11.81 6.95
CA GLN A 178 -1.39 13.17 7.16
C GLN A 178 -2.91 13.22 7.32
N THR A 179 -3.63 12.15 6.93
CA THR A 179 -5.09 12.04 7.16
C THR A 179 -5.45 11.59 8.57
N GLY A 180 -4.49 11.05 9.34
CA GLY A 180 -4.75 10.37 10.61
C GLY A 180 -5.50 9.04 10.47
N LEU A 181 -5.58 8.48 9.24
CA LEU A 181 -6.24 7.22 8.93
C LEU A 181 -5.25 6.05 8.72
N ALA A 182 -3.94 6.32 8.74
CA ALA A 182 -2.90 5.31 8.57
C ALA A 182 -2.10 5.11 9.86
N VAL A 183 -1.67 3.88 10.10
CA VAL A 183 -0.78 3.50 11.19
C VAL A 183 0.31 2.57 10.68
N ASP A 184 1.51 2.70 11.24
CA ASP A 184 2.56 1.71 11.09
C ASP A 184 2.63 0.85 12.35
N ILE A 185 2.61 -0.47 12.16
CA ILE A 185 2.70 -1.46 13.24
C ILE A 185 4.04 -2.20 13.18
N GLY A 186 4.46 -2.71 14.30
CA GLY A 186 5.65 -3.54 14.46
C GLY A 186 5.42 -4.68 15.43
N ASP A 187 6.50 -5.39 15.72
CA ASP A 187 6.52 -6.36 16.82
C ASP A 187 7.49 -5.92 17.94
N PRO A 188 7.37 -6.47 19.14
CA PRO A 188 8.21 -6.08 20.28
C PRO A 188 9.71 -6.30 20.09
N SER A 189 10.14 -7.24 19.20
CA SER A 189 11.56 -7.47 18.94
C SER A 189 12.21 -6.30 18.20
N GLY A 190 11.42 -5.57 17.40
CA GLY A 190 11.89 -4.47 16.57
C GLY A 190 12.77 -4.86 15.39
N ALA A 191 13.15 -6.14 15.25
CA ALA A 191 14.17 -6.58 14.30
C ALA A 191 13.81 -6.36 12.82
N CYS A 192 12.51 -6.45 12.49
CA CYS A 192 11.97 -6.28 11.14
C CYS A 192 11.03 -5.06 11.02
N ASN A 193 10.94 -4.21 12.03
CA ASN A 193 10.05 -3.06 12.00
C ASN A 193 10.41 -2.13 10.83
N LEU A 194 9.38 -1.68 10.09
CA LEU A 194 9.51 -0.81 8.91
C LEU A 194 10.45 -1.38 7.82
N SER A 195 10.53 -2.69 7.71
CA SER A 195 11.41 -3.40 6.76
C SER A 195 10.65 -4.51 6.04
N ALA A 196 11.12 -4.89 4.84
CA ALA A 196 10.45 -5.90 4.02
C ALA A 196 10.24 -7.23 4.76
N CYS A 197 11.17 -7.64 5.64
CA CYS A 197 11.07 -8.86 6.43
C CYS A 197 9.92 -8.84 7.45
N PHE A 198 9.27 -7.68 7.71
CA PHE A 198 8.10 -7.63 8.59
C PHE A 198 6.96 -8.52 8.09
N ALA A 199 6.80 -8.67 6.78
CA ALA A 199 5.82 -9.57 6.18
C ALA A 199 5.97 -11.03 6.64
N ASP A 200 7.19 -11.45 6.99
CA ASP A 200 7.53 -12.81 7.42
C ASP A 200 7.48 -13.00 8.94
N THR A 201 7.20 -11.95 9.71
CA THR A 201 7.00 -12.03 11.16
C THR A 201 5.62 -12.59 11.50
N ALA A 202 5.43 -13.04 12.75
CA ALA A 202 4.09 -13.41 13.22
C ALA A 202 3.13 -12.22 13.19
N ALA A 203 3.61 -11.02 13.52
CA ALA A 203 2.85 -9.77 13.49
C ALA A 203 2.40 -9.40 12.07
N GLY A 204 3.31 -9.44 11.09
CA GLY A 204 3.00 -9.12 9.70
C GLY A 204 2.01 -10.09 9.07
N ARG A 205 2.20 -11.40 9.25
CA ARG A 205 1.26 -12.42 8.78
C ARG A 205 -0.11 -12.28 9.41
N TRP A 206 -0.17 -12.13 10.73
CA TRP A 206 -1.43 -11.95 11.43
C TRP A 206 -2.19 -10.70 10.94
N ALA A 207 -1.49 -9.58 10.77
CA ALA A 207 -2.09 -8.35 10.25
C ALA A 207 -2.62 -8.52 8.82
N ALA A 208 -1.87 -9.16 7.93
CA ALA A 208 -2.30 -9.44 6.56
C ALA A 208 -3.60 -10.27 6.52
N GLU A 209 -3.74 -11.24 7.42
CA GLU A 209 -4.89 -12.13 7.49
C GLU A 209 -6.10 -11.51 8.21
N ASN A 210 -5.88 -10.61 9.18
CA ASN A 210 -6.93 -10.23 10.13
C ASN A 210 -7.30 -8.74 10.15
N ALA A 211 -6.45 -7.83 9.64
CA ALA A 211 -6.67 -6.39 9.75
C ALA A 211 -8.01 -5.94 9.16
N HIS A 212 -8.48 -6.59 8.11
CA HIS A 212 -9.76 -6.30 7.46
C HIS A 212 -10.97 -6.43 8.40
N ARG A 213 -10.92 -7.31 9.39
CA ARG A 213 -11.98 -7.51 10.41
C ARG A 213 -12.19 -6.26 11.28
N PHE A 214 -11.17 -5.41 11.37
CA PHE A 214 -11.14 -4.19 12.17
C PHE A 214 -11.24 -2.92 11.33
N GLY A 215 -11.42 -3.06 10.01
CA GLY A 215 -11.59 -1.95 9.09
C GLY A 215 -10.29 -1.43 8.48
N PHE A 216 -9.19 -2.17 8.61
CA PHE A 216 -7.89 -1.84 8.01
C PHE A 216 -7.60 -2.70 6.79
N ILE A 217 -6.80 -2.16 5.88
CA ILE A 217 -6.14 -2.89 4.81
C ILE A 217 -4.64 -2.74 4.94
N VAL A 218 -3.86 -3.75 4.54
CA VAL A 218 -2.45 -3.55 4.21
C VAL A 218 -2.42 -2.75 2.90
N ARG A 219 -1.93 -1.51 2.97
CA ARG A 219 -2.12 -0.53 1.89
C ARG A 219 -1.27 -0.80 0.67
N TYR A 220 -0.02 -1.16 0.88
CA TYR A 220 0.97 -1.36 -0.18
C TYR A 220 1.38 -2.83 -0.22
N GLN A 221 0.67 -3.61 -1.05
CA GLN A 221 0.86 -5.05 -1.16
C GLN A 221 1.79 -5.39 -2.33
N PRO A 222 2.50 -6.53 -2.28
CA PRO A 222 3.31 -6.99 -3.40
C PRO A 222 2.50 -7.13 -4.68
N GLY A 223 3.08 -6.68 -5.82
CA GLY A 223 2.45 -6.70 -7.13
C GLY A 223 1.45 -5.56 -7.38
N GLN A 224 1.39 -4.56 -6.49
CA GLN A 224 0.55 -3.37 -6.65
C GLN A 224 1.38 -2.09 -6.89
N GLU A 225 2.67 -2.21 -7.14
CA GLU A 225 3.59 -1.09 -7.31
C GLU A 225 3.21 -0.18 -8.48
N GLU A 226 2.75 -0.76 -9.59
CA GLU A 226 2.28 0.00 -10.76
C GLU A 226 0.96 0.75 -10.49
N VAL A 227 0.16 0.26 -9.53
CA VAL A 227 -1.10 0.91 -9.15
C VAL A 227 -0.89 1.99 -8.11
N THR A 228 -0.06 1.72 -7.09
CA THR A 228 0.11 2.62 -5.93
C THR A 228 1.33 3.51 -6.02
N GLY A 229 2.34 3.09 -6.78
CA GLY A 229 3.63 3.77 -6.93
C GLY A 229 4.62 3.50 -5.78
N TYR A 230 4.25 2.70 -4.78
CA TYR A 230 5.08 2.44 -3.60
C TYR A 230 5.55 0.98 -3.56
N ALA A 231 6.73 0.77 -2.99
CA ALA A 231 7.21 -0.56 -2.62
C ALA A 231 6.27 -1.21 -1.58
N PRO A 232 6.25 -2.55 -1.47
CA PRO A 232 5.42 -3.23 -0.48
C PRO A 232 5.78 -2.85 0.96
N GLU A 233 4.75 -2.55 1.77
CA GLU A 233 4.87 -2.17 3.17
C GLU A 233 3.86 -2.96 4.01
N ALA A 234 4.26 -4.13 4.50
CA ALA A 234 3.39 -5.00 5.28
C ALA A 234 3.01 -4.42 6.65
N TRP A 235 3.75 -3.42 7.14
CA TRP A 235 3.52 -2.71 8.39
C TRP A 235 2.50 -1.57 8.27
N HIS A 236 2.31 -1.02 7.05
CA HIS A 236 1.45 0.15 6.81
C HIS A 236 -0.02 -0.27 6.65
N LEU A 237 -0.82 0.04 7.66
CA LEU A 237 -2.25 -0.24 7.69
C LEU A 237 -3.04 1.05 7.45
N ARG A 238 -3.95 1.01 6.47
CA ARG A 238 -4.87 2.10 6.19
C ARG A 238 -6.27 1.74 6.67
N TYR A 239 -6.87 2.60 7.49
CA TYR A 239 -8.26 2.48 7.90
C TYR A 239 -9.20 2.95 6.79
N VAL A 240 -10.12 2.09 6.38
CA VAL A 240 -11.12 2.35 5.32
C VAL A 240 -12.54 2.03 5.81
N GLY A 241 -12.68 1.65 7.08
CA GLY A 241 -13.93 1.18 7.67
C GLY A 241 -14.19 -0.31 7.40
N ARG A 242 -14.90 -0.95 8.31
CA ARG A 242 -15.11 -2.42 8.29
C ARG A 242 -15.77 -2.93 7.01
N LYS A 243 -16.77 -2.18 6.48
CA LYS A 243 -17.49 -2.59 5.27
C LYS A 243 -16.57 -2.65 4.05
N VAL A 244 -15.79 -1.60 3.81
CA VAL A 244 -14.85 -1.53 2.68
C VAL A 244 -13.75 -2.57 2.84
N ALA A 245 -13.12 -2.66 4.01
CA ALA A 245 -12.05 -3.62 4.27
C ALA A 245 -12.51 -5.08 4.09
N ALA A 246 -13.69 -5.43 4.60
CA ALA A 246 -14.25 -6.77 4.44
C ALA A 246 -14.63 -7.09 2.98
N ASP A 247 -15.19 -6.12 2.23
CA ASP A 247 -15.53 -6.31 0.82
C ASP A 247 -14.27 -6.46 -0.05
N MET A 248 -13.23 -5.65 0.19
CA MET A 248 -11.92 -5.78 -0.47
C MET A 248 -11.31 -7.16 -0.22
N ALA A 249 -11.29 -7.62 1.04
CA ALA A 249 -10.78 -8.94 1.40
C ALA A 249 -11.59 -10.07 0.77
N GLY A 250 -12.92 -10.00 0.80
CA GLY A 250 -13.80 -11.03 0.22
C GLY A 250 -13.71 -11.15 -1.30
N ARG A 251 -13.27 -10.08 -1.98
CA ARG A 251 -13.10 -10.01 -3.45
C ARG A 251 -11.65 -10.09 -3.90
N ASP A 252 -10.69 -10.30 -3.01
CA ASP A 252 -9.24 -10.24 -3.26
C ASP A 252 -8.80 -8.96 -4.00
N ILE A 253 -9.39 -7.80 -3.65
CA ILE A 253 -8.99 -6.50 -4.20
C ILE A 253 -7.90 -5.92 -3.31
N ARG A 254 -6.70 -5.71 -3.87
CA ARG A 254 -5.47 -5.41 -3.12
C ARG A 254 -5.09 -3.93 -3.10
N ALA A 255 -5.66 -3.11 -3.99
CA ALA A 255 -5.40 -1.68 -4.05
C ALA A 255 -6.69 -0.88 -3.88
N LEU A 256 -6.61 0.21 -3.12
CA LEU A 256 -7.75 1.10 -2.85
C LEU A 256 -8.20 1.82 -4.12
N GLU A 257 -7.26 2.16 -5.00
CA GLU A 257 -7.51 2.72 -6.32
C GLU A 257 -8.40 1.78 -7.15
N THR A 258 -8.04 0.52 -7.24
CA THR A 258 -8.82 -0.51 -7.95
C THR A 258 -10.21 -0.67 -7.36
N TYR A 259 -10.33 -0.67 -6.01
CA TYR A 259 -11.61 -0.81 -5.34
C TYR A 259 -12.59 0.32 -5.68
N PHE A 260 -12.11 1.55 -5.73
CA PHE A 260 -12.93 2.73 -6.05
C PHE A 260 -12.98 3.07 -7.55
N GLY A 261 -12.35 2.26 -8.41
CA GLY A 261 -12.31 2.53 -9.85
C GLY A 261 -11.54 3.79 -10.21
N LEU A 262 -10.53 4.15 -9.39
CA LEU A 262 -9.68 5.31 -9.61
C LEU A 262 -8.49 4.97 -10.52
N PRO A 263 -7.93 5.94 -11.23
CA PRO A 263 -6.72 5.74 -12.01
C PRO A 263 -5.54 5.29 -11.14
N GLU A 264 -4.66 4.51 -11.73
CA GLU A 264 -3.35 4.17 -11.18
C GLU A 264 -2.50 5.41 -10.93
N ALA A 265 -1.63 5.34 -9.95
CA ALA A 265 -0.78 6.43 -9.49
C ALA A 265 0.70 5.98 -9.33
N PRO A 266 1.32 5.40 -10.39
CA PRO A 266 2.68 4.88 -10.30
C PRO A 266 3.72 5.97 -10.03
N ASP A 267 3.44 7.20 -10.46
CA ASP A 267 4.36 8.33 -10.29
C ASP A 267 3.61 9.66 -10.09
N TYR A 268 4.34 10.68 -9.62
CA TYR A 268 3.83 12.04 -9.45
C TYR A 268 3.63 12.72 -10.80
N ARG A 269 2.54 13.47 -10.91
CA ARG A 269 2.23 14.30 -12.08
C ARG A 269 2.61 15.74 -11.85
#